data_d67aea9fe9c42be4bb419ac7b7cc63f6
#
_entry.id   d67aea9fe9c42be4bb419ac7b7cc63f6
#
_cell.length_a   1.000
_cell.length_b   1.000
_cell.length_c   1.000
_cell.angle_alpha   90.00
_cell.angle_beta   90.00
_cell.angle_gamma   90.00
#
_symmetry.space_group_name_H-M   'P 1'
#
loop_
_entity.id
_entity.type
_entity.pdbx_description
1 polymer ?
#
loop_
_entity_poly.entity_id
_entity_poly.type
_entity_poly.pdbx_seq_one_letter_code
_entity_poly.pdbx_strand_id
1 'polypeptide(L)'
;MNSLTIVTGLLDGDPNLALSAESILPAVKAGKATWLIKNSSSSITGNLLDYLNISGVKIIAESDSSLYGALNQALKHIDDGYFMIIGAGDTLSTGAVDFIHATLDSNPNLDGFYFAIQMAKSGNILLPRPSELGHRMACPHPGAVLSISKVKTLGGFDERYQIAADYDLLCRYVAAFGASGWSDQVVVNYLGGGISDFRMIEGFLEEELIRTRVCKSKQIEVCVRGLHFLGNTAIQLRRLGHG
;
A
#
# COMPACT_ATOMS: atom_id res chain seq x y z
N MET A 1 -3.86 -22.86 2.98
CA MET A 1 -3.57 -21.48 3.44
C MET A 1 -2.96 -20.74 2.27
N ASN A 2 -3.55 -19.63 1.87
CA ASN A 2 -3.03 -18.81 0.78
C ASN A 2 -1.67 -18.22 1.19
N SER A 3 -0.67 -18.16 0.29
CA SER A 3 0.60 -17.50 0.61
C SER A 3 0.41 -15.99 0.73
N LEU A 4 1.01 -15.37 1.76
CA LEU A 4 0.99 -13.92 1.96
C LEU A 4 2.43 -13.38 1.97
N THR A 5 2.72 -12.44 1.07
CA THR A 5 3.99 -11.73 1.05
C THR A 5 3.78 -10.28 1.49
N ILE A 6 4.52 -9.87 2.51
CA ILE A 6 4.59 -8.47 2.94
C ILE A 6 5.77 -7.84 2.22
N VAL A 7 5.54 -6.73 1.52
CA VAL A 7 6.57 -6.02 0.75
C VAL A 7 6.90 -4.71 1.44
N THR A 8 8.17 -4.42 1.64
CA THR A 8 8.66 -3.12 2.13
C THR A 8 9.69 -2.57 1.15
N GLY A 9 9.38 -1.42 0.56
CA GLY A 9 10.34 -0.65 -0.24
C GLY A 9 11.15 0.28 0.68
N LEU A 10 12.47 0.29 0.51
CA LEU A 10 13.38 1.10 1.30
C LEU A 10 14.22 2.01 0.42
N LEU A 11 14.42 3.23 0.88
CA LEU A 11 15.63 3.99 0.61
C LEU A 11 16.72 3.46 1.56
N ASP A 12 17.98 3.43 1.09
CA ASP A 12 19.09 2.85 1.84
C ASP A 12 19.15 3.40 3.27
N GLY A 13 19.18 2.49 4.25
CA GLY A 13 19.39 2.84 5.66
C GLY A 13 18.19 3.45 6.39
N ASP A 14 16.95 3.15 6.03
CA ASP A 14 15.78 3.69 6.76
C ASP A 14 15.77 3.27 8.23
N PRO A 15 15.87 4.23 9.18
CA PRO A 15 15.92 3.93 10.62
C PRO A 15 14.61 3.33 11.16
N ASN A 16 13.50 3.53 10.47
CA ASN A 16 12.18 3.06 10.92
C ASN A 16 11.92 1.58 10.60
N LEU A 17 12.81 0.94 9.82
CA LEU A 17 12.64 -0.47 9.45
C LEU A 17 12.51 -1.39 10.68
N ALA A 18 13.20 -1.07 11.77
CA ALA A 18 13.15 -1.86 13.00
C ALA A 18 11.74 -1.92 13.60
N LEU A 19 10.98 -0.81 13.54
CA LEU A 19 9.58 -0.78 14.01
C LEU A 19 8.69 -1.74 13.18
N SER A 20 8.85 -1.72 11.86
CA SER A 20 8.12 -2.65 10.99
C SER A 20 8.54 -4.10 11.29
N ALA A 21 9.83 -4.36 11.47
CA ALA A 21 10.36 -5.69 11.74
C ALA A 21 9.78 -6.30 13.03
N GLU A 22 9.67 -5.53 14.12
CA GLU A 22 9.10 -5.99 15.39
C GLU A 22 7.68 -6.55 15.22
N SER A 23 6.88 -5.97 14.33
CA SER A 23 5.51 -6.38 14.08
C SER A 23 5.37 -7.49 13.02
N ILE A 24 6.26 -7.54 12.02
CA ILE A 24 6.19 -8.47 10.89
C ILE A 24 6.87 -9.81 11.23
N LEU A 25 8.04 -9.78 11.88
CA LEU A 25 8.84 -10.98 12.13
C LEU A 25 8.13 -12.09 12.92
N PRO A 26 7.25 -11.82 13.89
CA PRO A 26 6.50 -12.89 14.54
C PRO A 26 5.70 -13.77 13.57
N ALA A 27 5.03 -13.14 12.58
CA ALA A 27 4.27 -13.88 11.57
C ALA A 27 5.19 -14.62 10.59
N VAL A 28 6.31 -14.03 10.21
CA VAL A 28 7.33 -14.65 9.34
C VAL A 28 7.95 -15.88 10.01
N LYS A 29 8.39 -15.74 11.26
CA LYS A 29 8.97 -16.86 12.03
C LYS A 29 7.97 -18.00 12.27
N ALA A 30 6.68 -17.69 12.35
CA ALA A 30 5.61 -18.67 12.43
C ALA A 30 5.26 -19.33 11.08
N GLY A 31 5.93 -18.95 9.98
CA GLY A 31 5.66 -19.46 8.64
C GLY A 31 4.34 -19.00 8.03
N LYS A 32 3.73 -17.93 8.58
CA LYS A 32 2.44 -17.38 8.13
C LYS A 32 2.58 -16.32 7.03
N ALA A 33 3.73 -15.72 6.89
CA ALA A 33 4.02 -14.74 5.84
C ALA A 33 5.49 -14.82 5.41
N THR A 34 5.77 -14.32 4.21
CA THR A 34 7.12 -13.99 3.73
C THR A 34 7.29 -12.47 3.80
N TRP A 35 8.45 -11.99 4.24
CA TRP A 35 8.77 -10.58 4.19
C TRP A 35 9.80 -10.31 3.10
N LEU A 36 9.41 -9.53 2.09
CA LEU A 36 10.25 -9.14 0.97
C LEU A 36 10.64 -7.68 1.13
N ILE A 37 11.91 -7.43 1.38
CA ILE A 37 12.48 -6.08 1.54
C ILE A 37 13.17 -5.71 0.24
N LYS A 38 12.70 -4.65 -0.42
CA LYS A 38 13.33 -4.09 -1.62
C LYS A 38 14.14 -2.86 -1.24
N ASN A 39 15.45 -2.98 -1.30
CA ASN A 39 16.38 -1.87 -1.09
C ASN A 39 16.75 -1.21 -2.42
N SER A 40 16.71 0.11 -2.47
CA SER A 40 17.05 0.91 -3.66
C SER A 40 18.55 0.98 -3.96
N SER A 41 19.38 0.54 -2.99
CA SER A 41 20.84 0.38 -3.19
C SER A 41 21.15 -1.02 -3.71
N SER A 42 22.17 -1.13 -4.54
CA SER A 42 22.72 -2.43 -5.00
C SER A 42 23.52 -3.17 -3.92
N SER A 43 23.71 -2.58 -2.75
CA SER A 43 24.42 -3.17 -1.62
C SER A 43 23.48 -3.36 -0.43
N ILE A 44 23.75 -4.41 0.36
CA ILE A 44 23.06 -4.65 1.63
C ILE A 44 23.98 -4.16 2.75
N THR A 45 23.58 -3.10 3.43
CA THR A 45 24.39 -2.43 4.46
C THR A 45 23.56 -2.12 5.70
N GLY A 46 24.22 -1.72 6.77
CA GLY A 46 23.56 -1.27 8.00
C GLY A 46 22.63 -2.30 8.62
N ASN A 47 21.46 -1.85 9.06
CA ASN A 47 20.46 -2.68 9.74
C ASN A 47 19.85 -3.78 8.84
N LEU A 48 20.00 -3.72 7.51
CA LEU A 48 19.54 -4.80 6.62
C LEU A 48 20.31 -6.10 6.82
N LEU A 49 21.56 -6.03 7.28
CA LEU A 49 22.37 -7.22 7.56
C LEU A 49 21.74 -8.10 8.64
N ASP A 50 21.01 -7.51 9.58
CA ASP A 50 20.37 -8.22 10.69
C ASP A 50 19.25 -9.17 10.20
N TYR A 51 18.71 -8.94 9.00
CA TYR A 51 17.59 -9.70 8.45
C TYR A 51 18.00 -10.75 7.39
N LEU A 52 19.27 -10.74 6.93
CA LEU A 52 19.74 -11.61 5.83
C LEU A 52 19.54 -13.11 6.08
N ASN A 53 19.67 -13.55 7.33
CA ASN A 53 19.64 -14.97 7.66
C ASN A 53 18.33 -15.39 8.33
N ILE A 54 17.30 -14.56 8.31
CA ILE A 54 16.00 -14.91 8.89
C ILE A 54 15.21 -15.69 7.84
N SER A 55 14.86 -16.94 8.17
CA SER A 55 13.99 -17.76 7.32
C SER A 55 12.66 -17.06 7.05
N GLY A 56 12.25 -16.98 5.78
CA GLY A 56 11.05 -16.27 5.36
C GLY A 56 11.26 -14.77 5.09
N VAL A 57 12.47 -14.23 5.30
CA VAL A 57 12.84 -12.89 4.84
C VAL A 57 13.65 -13.00 3.54
N LYS A 58 13.28 -12.20 2.53
CA LYS A 58 14.02 -12.02 1.27
C LYS A 58 14.43 -10.55 1.16
N ILE A 59 15.68 -10.29 0.82
CA ILE A 59 16.18 -8.93 0.55
C ILE A 59 16.59 -8.86 -0.91
N ILE A 60 16.05 -7.88 -1.64
CA ILE A 60 16.42 -7.55 -3.01
C ILE A 60 17.15 -6.23 -2.98
N ALA A 61 18.41 -6.23 -3.36
CA ALA A 61 19.27 -5.07 -3.44
C ALA A 61 19.56 -4.76 -4.91
N GLU A 62 18.73 -3.93 -5.50
CA GLU A 62 18.82 -3.50 -6.89
C GLU A 62 18.55 -2.00 -6.98
N SER A 63 19.29 -1.29 -7.83
CA SER A 63 19.02 0.12 -8.09
C SER A 63 17.66 0.27 -8.77
N ASP A 64 16.94 1.30 -8.39
CA ASP A 64 15.67 1.71 -8.98
C ASP A 64 15.65 3.22 -9.23
N SER A 65 14.66 3.67 -10.01
CA SER A 65 14.49 5.09 -10.37
C SER A 65 13.37 5.77 -9.58
N SER A 66 12.54 4.97 -8.88
CA SER A 66 11.37 5.47 -8.16
C SER A 66 10.84 4.43 -7.17
N LEU A 67 10.03 4.88 -6.22
CA LEU A 67 9.33 3.99 -5.29
C LEU A 67 8.54 2.90 -6.04
N TYR A 68 7.77 3.28 -7.06
CA TYR A 68 6.95 2.31 -7.78
C TYR A 68 7.76 1.41 -8.72
N GLY A 69 8.90 1.89 -9.23
CA GLY A 69 9.89 1.06 -9.90
C GLY A 69 10.46 -0.01 -8.96
N ALA A 70 10.82 0.39 -7.74
CA ALA A 70 11.25 -0.53 -6.68
C ALA A 70 10.17 -1.58 -6.36
N LEU A 71 8.92 -1.15 -6.19
CA LEU A 71 7.81 -2.07 -5.92
C LEU A 71 7.57 -3.02 -7.11
N ASN A 72 7.63 -2.53 -8.35
CA ASN A 72 7.52 -3.39 -9.53
C ASN A 72 8.66 -4.42 -9.62
N GLN A 73 9.89 -4.06 -9.24
CA GLN A 73 10.98 -5.03 -9.11
C GLN A 73 10.65 -6.07 -8.05
N ALA A 74 10.17 -5.67 -6.86
CA ALA A 74 9.77 -6.57 -5.79
C ALA A 74 8.67 -7.57 -6.23
N LEU A 75 7.64 -7.10 -6.95
CA LEU A 75 6.54 -7.95 -7.42
C LEU A 75 7.00 -9.08 -8.36
N LYS A 76 8.12 -8.93 -9.06
CA LYS A 76 8.68 -10.01 -9.91
C LYS A 76 9.13 -11.22 -9.10
N HIS A 77 9.48 -11.02 -7.83
CA HIS A 77 9.99 -12.06 -6.92
C HIS A 77 8.89 -12.74 -6.07
N ILE A 78 7.63 -12.43 -6.33
CA ILE A 78 6.48 -13.09 -5.71
C ILE A 78 5.84 -13.98 -6.78
N ASP A 79 5.87 -15.30 -6.59
CA ASP A 79 5.39 -16.23 -7.62
C ASP A 79 3.86 -16.36 -7.62
N ASP A 80 3.26 -16.51 -6.44
CA ASP A 80 1.82 -16.73 -6.27
C ASP A 80 1.26 -16.12 -4.97
N GLY A 81 -0.04 -16.27 -4.77
CA GLY A 81 -0.73 -15.87 -3.55
C GLY A 81 -1.10 -14.39 -3.52
N TYR A 82 -1.04 -13.84 -2.32
CA TYR A 82 -1.43 -12.45 -2.04
C TYR A 82 -0.23 -11.66 -1.52
N PHE A 83 -0.28 -10.36 -1.73
CA PHE A 83 0.69 -9.46 -1.15
C PHE A 83 0.02 -8.20 -0.57
N MET A 84 0.71 -7.57 0.35
CA MET A 84 0.43 -6.25 0.88
C MET A 84 1.72 -5.45 0.99
N ILE A 85 1.61 -4.12 1.00
CA ILE A 85 2.76 -3.23 1.11
C ILE A 85 2.72 -2.51 2.45
N ILE A 86 3.79 -2.66 3.21
CA ILE A 86 3.99 -2.01 4.51
C ILE A 86 5.22 -1.12 4.37
N GLY A 87 5.05 0.19 4.54
CA GLY A 87 6.15 1.15 4.54
C GLY A 87 7.07 0.97 5.75
N ALA A 88 8.32 1.42 5.64
CA ALA A 88 9.20 1.45 6.79
C ALA A 88 8.64 2.37 7.88
N GLY A 89 8.51 1.84 9.10
CA GLY A 89 7.85 2.51 10.23
C GLY A 89 6.37 2.17 10.42
N ASP A 90 5.69 1.69 9.40
CA ASP A 90 4.35 1.13 9.56
C ASP A 90 4.43 -0.22 10.27
N THR A 91 3.42 -0.53 11.08
CA THR A 91 3.39 -1.78 11.86
C THR A 91 2.10 -2.55 11.65
N LEU A 92 2.19 -3.87 11.65
CA LEU A 92 1.03 -4.74 11.68
C LEU A 92 0.35 -4.68 13.05
N SER A 93 -0.98 -4.64 13.06
CA SER A 93 -1.75 -4.83 14.29
C SER A 93 -1.59 -6.28 14.81
N THR A 94 -1.71 -6.46 16.12
CA THR A 94 -1.64 -7.80 16.73
C THR A 94 -2.68 -8.74 16.10
N GLY A 95 -2.25 -9.90 15.63
CA GLY A 95 -3.11 -10.90 14.99
C GLY A 95 -3.55 -10.56 13.56
N ALA A 96 -3.05 -9.47 12.96
CA ALA A 96 -3.44 -9.02 11.62
C ALA A 96 -3.26 -10.10 10.56
N VAL A 97 -2.12 -10.80 10.54
CA VAL A 97 -1.85 -11.85 9.55
C VAL A 97 -2.81 -13.02 9.69
N ASP A 98 -3.13 -13.43 10.90
CA ASP A 98 -4.11 -14.51 11.14
C ASP A 98 -5.51 -14.10 10.66
N PHE A 99 -5.89 -12.85 10.94
CA PHE A 99 -7.17 -12.31 10.49
C PHE A 99 -7.25 -12.23 8.95
N ILE A 100 -6.18 -11.77 8.30
CA ILE A 100 -6.08 -11.72 6.83
C ILE A 100 -6.25 -13.13 6.25
N HIS A 101 -5.53 -14.14 6.76
CA HIS A 101 -5.67 -15.51 6.29
C HIS A 101 -7.10 -16.04 6.46
N ALA A 102 -7.69 -15.88 7.65
CA ALA A 102 -9.05 -16.31 7.91
C ALA A 102 -10.06 -15.65 6.97
N THR A 103 -9.84 -14.35 6.66
CA THR A 103 -10.70 -13.60 5.74
C THR A 103 -10.56 -14.13 4.31
N LEU A 104 -9.34 -14.35 3.82
CA LEU A 104 -9.10 -14.88 2.48
C LEU A 104 -9.63 -16.31 2.33
N ASP A 105 -9.43 -17.16 3.31
CA ASP A 105 -9.91 -18.56 3.30
C ASP A 105 -11.45 -18.62 3.33
N SER A 106 -12.10 -17.67 4.01
CA SER A 106 -13.57 -17.55 4.06
C SER A 106 -14.18 -16.96 2.77
N ASN A 107 -13.36 -16.33 1.91
CA ASN A 107 -13.79 -15.66 0.70
C ASN A 107 -12.98 -16.09 -0.54
N PRO A 108 -12.94 -17.40 -0.88
CA PRO A 108 -12.04 -17.93 -1.90
C PRO A 108 -12.30 -17.42 -3.33
N ASN A 109 -13.44 -16.79 -3.56
CA ASN A 109 -13.82 -16.23 -4.85
C ASN A 109 -13.41 -14.76 -5.02
N LEU A 110 -12.81 -14.15 -4.01
CA LEU A 110 -12.34 -12.77 -4.07
C LEU A 110 -10.83 -12.73 -4.35
N ASP A 111 -10.46 -11.96 -5.35
CA ASP A 111 -9.05 -11.79 -5.75
C ASP A 111 -8.29 -10.76 -4.91
N GLY A 112 -8.98 -10.02 -4.05
CA GLY A 112 -8.38 -9.02 -3.18
C GLY A 112 -9.29 -8.60 -2.03
N PHE A 113 -8.70 -8.00 -1.01
CA PHE A 113 -9.40 -7.53 0.18
C PHE A 113 -8.80 -6.22 0.66
N TYR A 114 -9.65 -5.32 1.15
CA TYR A 114 -9.24 -4.04 1.74
C TYR A 114 -9.58 -4.02 3.22
N PHE A 115 -8.61 -3.69 4.05
CA PHE A 115 -8.75 -3.58 5.50
C PHE A 115 -8.59 -2.15 5.95
N ALA A 116 -9.15 -1.84 7.14
CA ALA A 116 -8.92 -0.56 7.77
C ALA A 116 -7.47 -0.42 8.25
N ILE A 117 -7.00 0.82 8.30
CA ILE A 117 -5.74 1.19 8.92
C ILE A 117 -5.98 2.22 10.02
N GLN A 118 -5.08 2.29 11.00
CA GLN A 118 -5.08 3.31 12.02
C GLN A 118 -3.91 4.26 11.82
N MET A 119 -4.17 5.54 11.84
CA MET A 119 -3.14 6.58 11.83
C MET A 119 -2.44 6.61 13.18
N ALA A 120 -1.18 6.21 13.26
CA ALA A 120 -0.44 6.09 14.53
C ALA A 120 -0.39 7.39 15.35
N LYS A 121 -0.25 8.54 14.67
CA LYS A 121 -0.15 9.86 15.34
C LYS A 121 -1.47 10.40 15.88
N SER A 122 -2.58 10.15 15.18
CA SER A 122 -3.89 10.74 15.54
C SER A 122 -4.85 9.72 16.15
N GLY A 123 -4.57 8.43 16.01
CA GLY A 123 -5.50 7.35 16.38
C GLY A 123 -6.70 7.20 15.44
N ASN A 124 -6.83 8.05 14.42
CA ASN A 124 -7.94 7.98 13.48
C ASN A 124 -7.91 6.68 12.67
N ILE A 125 -9.06 6.05 12.51
CA ILE A 125 -9.21 4.87 11.67
C ILE A 125 -9.70 5.30 10.29
N LEU A 126 -8.98 4.85 9.25
CA LEU A 126 -9.35 5.02 7.86
C LEU A 126 -10.00 3.72 7.37
N LEU A 127 -11.30 3.79 7.09
CA LEU A 127 -12.07 2.67 6.59
C LEU A 127 -11.96 2.57 5.06
N PRO A 128 -11.79 1.37 4.50
CA PRO A 128 -11.80 1.19 3.05
C PRO A 128 -13.23 1.34 2.49
N ARG A 129 -13.33 1.97 1.34
CA ARG A 129 -14.59 2.17 0.59
C ARG A 129 -14.35 1.88 -0.90
N PRO A 130 -14.25 0.61 -1.31
CA PRO A 130 -13.89 0.24 -2.68
C PRO A 130 -14.82 0.83 -3.74
N SER A 131 -16.11 1.01 -3.43
CA SER A 131 -17.09 1.63 -4.32
C SER A 131 -16.82 3.10 -4.64
N GLU A 132 -15.99 3.79 -3.84
CA GLU A 132 -15.64 5.19 -4.03
C GLU A 132 -14.29 5.38 -4.76
N LEU A 133 -13.58 4.30 -5.13
CA LEU A 133 -12.27 4.38 -5.79
C LEU A 133 -12.31 5.15 -7.12
N GLY A 134 -13.43 5.13 -7.84
CA GLY A 134 -13.60 5.94 -9.06
C GLY A 134 -13.63 7.45 -8.81
N HIS A 135 -13.75 7.89 -7.56
CA HIS A 135 -13.90 9.30 -7.18
C HIS A 135 -12.76 9.84 -6.32
N ARG A 136 -12.07 8.99 -5.59
CA ARG A 136 -10.96 9.36 -4.68
C ARG A 136 -10.16 8.15 -4.26
N MET A 137 -8.98 8.36 -3.67
CA MET A 137 -8.25 7.31 -2.96
C MET A 137 -9.06 6.89 -1.72
N ALA A 138 -9.92 5.89 -1.88
CA ALA A 138 -10.89 5.47 -0.87
C ALA A 138 -10.50 4.17 -0.14
N CYS A 139 -9.42 3.52 -0.56
CA CYS A 139 -8.88 2.34 0.09
C CYS A 139 -7.43 2.62 0.49
N PRO A 140 -7.13 2.73 1.80
CA PRO A 140 -5.77 2.95 2.26
C PRO A 140 -4.85 1.86 1.73
N HIS A 141 -3.81 2.24 0.99
CA HIS A 141 -2.91 1.29 0.32
C HIS A 141 -2.27 0.26 1.28
N PRO A 142 -1.81 0.62 2.51
CA PRO A 142 -1.25 -0.38 3.43
C PRO A 142 -2.25 -1.43 3.89
N GLY A 143 -3.56 -1.14 3.81
CA GLY A 143 -4.63 -2.08 4.10
C GLY A 143 -5.07 -2.95 2.91
N ALA A 144 -4.48 -2.76 1.72
CA ALA A 144 -4.83 -3.53 0.53
C ALA A 144 -4.05 -4.85 0.46
N VAL A 145 -4.77 -5.96 0.40
CA VAL A 145 -4.23 -7.32 0.20
C VAL A 145 -4.74 -7.80 -1.15
N LEU A 146 -3.84 -7.91 -2.13
CA LEU A 146 -4.18 -8.16 -3.52
C LEU A 146 -3.55 -9.45 -4.05
N SER A 147 -4.25 -10.14 -4.96
CA SER A 147 -3.70 -11.28 -5.69
C SER A 147 -2.56 -10.85 -6.60
N ILE A 148 -1.37 -11.44 -6.41
CA ILE A 148 -0.18 -11.12 -7.23
C ILE A 148 -0.39 -11.45 -8.71
N SER A 149 -1.08 -12.54 -9.03
CA SER A 149 -1.35 -12.94 -10.41
C SER A 149 -2.20 -11.89 -11.13
N LYS A 150 -3.20 -11.33 -10.44
CA LYS A 150 -4.06 -10.27 -10.98
C LYS A 150 -3.30 -8.96 -11.19
N VAL A 151 -2.46 -8.57 -10.23
CA VAL A 151 -1.62 -7.37 -10.34
C VAL A 151 -0.61 -7.51 -11.48
N LYS A 152 0.01 -8.68 -11.64
CA LYS A 152 0.91 -8.97 -12.79
C LYS A 152 0.18 -8.87 -14.14
N THR A 153 -1.07 -9.35 -14.22
CA THR A 153 -1.89 -9.22 -15.43
C THR A 153 -2.17 -7.75 -15.80
N LEU A 154 -2.27 -6.86 -14.80
CA LEU A 154 -2.43 -5.42 -15.00
C LEU A 154 -1.11 -4.69 -15.33
N GLY A 155 0.02 -5.39 -15.30
CA GLY A 155 1.34 -4.81 -15.54
C GLY A 155 1.98 -4.13 -14.31
N GLY A 156 1.43 -4.35 -13.10
CA GLY A 156 1.95 -3.74 -11.87
C GLY A 156 1.58 -2.27 -11.71
N PHE A 157 2.45 -1.51 -11.05
CA PHE A 157 2.32 -0.06 -10.86
C PHE A 157 2.69 0.69 -12.15
N ASP A 158 1.93 1.73 -12.48
CA ASP A 158 2.25 2.61 -13.60
C ASP A 158 3.27 3.67 -13.16
N GLU A 159 4.53 3.48 -13.53
CA GLU A 159 5.66 4.32 -13.11
C GLU A 159 5.63 5.76 -13.66
N ARG A 160 4.67 6.08 -14.52
CA ARG A 160 4.40 7.48 -14.94
C ARG A 160 3.87 8.32 -13.79
N TYR A 161 3.23 7.70 -12.80
CA TYR A 161 2.79 8.34 -11.56
C TYR A 161 3.85 8.15 -10.48
N GLN A 162 4.29 9.28 -9.91
CA GLN A 162 5.37 9.27 -8.92
C GLN A 162 4.85 9.17 -7.48
N ILE A 163 3.57 9.55 -7.27
CA ILE A 163 2.95 9.64 -5.94
C ILE A 163 1.69 8.80 -5.83
N ALA A 164 0.87 8.73 -6.88
CA ALA A 164 -0.46 8.12 -6.85
C ALA A 164 -0.58 6.85 -7.71
N ALA A 165 0.54 6.15 -8.02
CA ALA A 165 0.46 4.90 -8.78
C ALA A 165 -0.25 3.75 -8.03
N ASP A 166 -0.29 3.79 -6.70
CA ASP A 166 -1.12 2.92 -5.89
C ASP A 166 -2.62 3.15 -6.14
N TYR A 167 -3.04 4.41 -6.17
CA TYR A 167 -4.42 4.76 -6.53
C TYR A 167 -4.77 4.29 -7.95
N ASP A 168 -3.88 4.51 -8.91
CA ASP A 168 -4.03 4.01 -10.27
C ASP A 168 -4.20 2.49 -10.31
N LEU A 169 -3.33 1.76 -9.63
CA LEU A 169 -3.40 0.30 -9.56
C LEU A 169 -4.74 -0.17 -8.97
N LEU A 170 -5.18 0.41 -7.85
CA LEU A 170 -6.44 0.03 -7.22
C LEU A 170 -7.64 0.32 -8.13
N CYS A 171 -7.65 1.45 -8.85
CA CYS A 171 -8.68 1.76 -9.83
C CYS A 171 -8.71 0.75 -10.98
N ARG A 172 -7.54 0.40 -11.55
CA ARG A 172 -7.44 -0.63 -12.60
C ARG A 172 -7.85 -2.01 -12.09
N TYR A 173 -7.51 -2.32 -10.85
CA TYR A 173 -7.85 -3.60 -10.23
C TYR A 173 -9.36 -3.78 -10.08
N VAL A 174 -10.05 -2.78 -9.52
CA VAL A 174 -11.50 -2.82 -9.37
C VAL A 174 -12.21 -2.80 -10.72
N ALA A 175 -11.70 -2.04 -11.69
CA ALA A 175 -12.27 -1.99 -13.04
C ALA A 175 -12.16 -3.33 -13.79
N ALA A 176 -11.07 -4.07 -13.58
CA ALA A 176 -10.82 -5.33 -14.28
C ALA A 176 -11.47 -6.55 -13.61
N PHE A 177 -11.51 -6.59 -12.27
CA PHE A 177 -11.90 -7.78 -11.50
C PHE A 177 -13.13 -7.56 -10.60
N GLY A 178 -13.70 -6.37 -10.62
CA GLY A 178 -14.85 -6.02 -9.78
C GLY A 178 -14.46 -5.59 -8.36
N ALA A 179 -15.50 -5.35 -7.54
CA ALA A 179 -15.30 -4.95 -6.16
C ALA A 179 -14.69 -6.11 -5.37
N SER A 180 -13.55 -5.85 -4.76
CA SER A 180 -12.94 -6.75 -3.78
C SER A 180 -13.71 -6.67 -2.45
N GLY A 181 -13.53 -7.66 -1.58
CA GLY A 181 -14.05 -7.62 -0.23
C GLY A 181 -13.42 -6.50 0.60
N TRP A 182 -14.07 -6.13 1.69
CA TRP A 182 -13.51 -5.17 2.63
C TRP A 182 -13.94 -5.47 4.07
N SER A 183 -13.16 -4.97 5.03
CA SER A 183 -13.41 -5.10 6.46
C SER A 183 -13.01 -3.82 7.20
N ASP A 184 -13.72 -3.51 8.28
CA ASP A 184 -13.38 -2.43 9.22
C ASP A 184 -12.30 -2.82 10.24
N GLN A 185 -11.85 -4.09 10.21
CA GLN A 185 -10.75 -4.54 11.05
C GLN A 185 -9.46 -3.80 10.69
N VAL A 186 -8.85 -3.18 11.70
CA VAL A 186 -7.55 -2.53 11.56
C VAL A 186 -6.45 -3.58 11.49
N VAL A 187 -5.70 -3.61 10.39
CA VAL A 187 -4.57 -4.54 10.20
C VAL A 187 -3.21 -3.83 10.21
N VAL A 188 -3.18 -2.51 10.01
CA VAL A 188 -1.95 -1.71 9.97
C VAL A 188 -2.10 -0.46 10.81
N ASN A 189 -1.06 -0.14 11.59
CA ASN A 189 -0.86 1.18 12.17
C ASN A 189 0.09 1.96 11.26
N TYR A 190 -0.43 2.97 10.59
CA TYR A 190 0.28 3.77 9.60
C TYR A 190 0.98 4.96 10.28
N LEU A 191 2.29 5.01 10.18
CA LEU A 191 3.11 6.04 10.82
C LEU A 191 2.91 7.43 10.17
N GLY A 192 2.71 7.45 8.84
CA GLY A 192 2.72 8.67 8.04
C GLY A 192 4.13 9.23 7.84
N GLY A 193 4.22 10.35 7.12
CA GLY A 193 5.50 10.98 6.79
C GLY A 193 6.15 10.40 5.53
N GLY A 194 5.39 9.66 4.72
CA GLY A 194 5.84 9.19 3.42
C GLY A 194 5.88 10.31 2.37
N ILE A 195 6.36 9.98 1.17
CA ILE A 195 6.55 10.93 0.05
C ILE A 195 5.26 11.69 -0.31
N SER A 196 4.10 11.07 -0.17
CA SER A 196 2.80 11.68 -0.43
C SER A 196 2.46 12.82 0.53
N ASP A 197 2.98 12.79 1.76
CA ASP A 197 2.78 13.87 2.73
C ASP A 197 3.60 15.12 2.37
N PHE A 198 4.74 14.96 1.71
CA PHE A 198 5.63 16.06 1.29
C PHE A 198 5.30 16.60 -0.10
N ARG A 199 4.79 15.76 -1.00
CA ARG A 199 4.47 16.12 -2.39
C ARG A 199 2.96 16.13 -2.66
N MET A 200 2.17 16.69 -1.75
CA MET A 200 0.70 16.64 -1.79
C MET A 200 0.08 17.25 -3.06
N ILE A 201 0.66 18.35 -3.58
CA ILE A 201 0.14 19.00 -4.80
C ILE A 201 0.32 18.09 -6.01
N GLU A 202 1.50 17.49 -6.14
CA GLU A 202 1.77 16.54 -7.23
C GLU A 202 0.88 15.32 -7.14
N GLY A 203 0.74 14.74 -5.94
CA GLY A 203 -0.17 13.64 -5.70
C GLY A 203 -1.61 13.98 -6.08
N PHE A 204 -2.09 15.17 -5.72
CA PHE A 204 -3.40 15.65 -6.13
C PHE A 204 -3.55 15.74 -7.65
N LEU A 205 -2.56 16.30 -8.36
CA LEU A 205 -2.61 16.40 -9.82
C LEU A 205 -2.61 15.02 -10.49
N GLU A 206 -1.81 14.09 -9.99
CA GLU A 206 -1.82 12.70 -10.48
C GLU A 206 -3.16 12.01 -10.23
N GLU A 207 -3.75 12.17 -9.04
CA GLU A 207 -5.09 11.65 -8.74
C GLU A 207 -6.15 12.23 -9.69
N GLU A 208 -6.07 13.52 -10.06
CA GLU A 208 -6.97 14.13 -11.05
C GLU A 208 -6.83 13.48 -12.43
N LEU A 209 -5.59 13.25 -12.89
CA LEU A 209 -5.34 12.55 -14.15
C LEU A 209 -5.90 11.13 -14.15
N ILE A 210 -5.71 10.40 -13.03
CA ILE A 210 -6.24 9.05 -12.87
C ILE A 210 -7.76 9.06 -12.91
N ARG A 211 -8.42 9.95 -12.15
CA ARG A 211 -9.88 10.10 -12.15
C ARG A 211 -10.45 10.42 -13.52
N THR A 212 -9.80 11.32 -14.26
CA THR A 212 -10.19 11.68 -15.62
C THR A 212 -10.22 10.47 -16.55
N ARG A 213 -9.30 9.53 -16.36
CA ARG A 213 -9.22 8.31 -17.13
C ARG A 213 -10.27 7.28 -16.70
N VAL A 214 -10.54 7.16 -15.39
CA VAL A 214 -11.42 6.13 -14.83
C VAL A 214 -12.89 6.55 -14.87
N CYS A 215 -13.20 7.85 -14.67
CA CYS A 215 -14.57 8.34 -14.61
C CYS A 215 -15.19 8.47 -16.00
N LYS A 216 -16.27 7.78 -16.25
CA LYS A 216 -16.97 7.75 -17.54
C LYS A 216 -17.91 8.94 -17.77
N SER A 217 -18.22 9.74 -16.74
CA SER A 217 -19.16 10.87 -16.81
C SER A 217 -18.46 12.19 -16.49
N LYS A 218 -18.28 13.03 -17.54
CA LYS A 218 -17.66 14.36 -17.40
C LYS A 218 -18.38 15.30 -16.42
N GLN A 219 -19.69 15.18 -16.26
CA GLN A 219 -20.47 16.04 -15.33
C GLN A 219 -20.23 15.66 -13.87
N ILE A 220 -20.20 14.37 -13.55
CA ILE A 220 -19.88 13.87 -12.21
C ILE A 220 -18.42 14.21 -11.88
N GLU A 221 -17.54 14.11 -12.86
CA GLU A 221 -16.13 14.42 -12.75
C GLU A 221 -15.86 15.86 -12.28
N VAL A 222 -16.53 16.85 -12.87
CA VAL A 222 -16.35 18.27 -12.47
C VAL A 222 -16.84 18.52 -11.06
N CYS A 223 -17.99 17.96 -10.64
CA CYS A 223 -18.51 18.10 -9.29
C CYS A 223 -17.61 17.43 -8.24
N VAL A 224 -17.10 16.25 -8.53
CA VAL A 224 -16.21 15.50 -7.64
C VAL A 224 -14.86 16.20 -7.48
N ARG A 225 -14.28 16.71 -8.56
CA ARG A 225 -13.04 17.49 -8.54
C ARG A 225 -13.15 18.73 -7.66
N GLY A 226 -14.24 19.51 -7.81
CA GLY A 226 -14.46 20.71 -7.00
C GLY A 226 -14.56 20.39 -5.50
N LEU A 227 -15.31 19.36 -5.13
CA LEU A 227 -15.45 18.92 -3.74
C LEU A 227 -14.15 18.37 -3.17
N HIS A 228 -13.41 17.58 -3.93
CA HIS A 228 -12.13 17.02 -3.50
C HIS A 228 -11.08 18.13 -3.29
N PHE A 229 -10.99 19.08 -4.20
CA PHE A 229 -10.09 20.23 -4.09
C PHE A 229 -10.39 21.05 -2.83
N LEU A 230 -11.65 21.40 -2.58
CA LEU A 230 -12.05 22.14 -1.38
C LEU A 230 -11.77 21.37 -0.10
N GLY A 231 -11.99 20.06 -0.10
CA GLY A 231 -11.67 19.19 1.03
C GLY A 231 -10.17 19.17 1.34
N ASN A 232 -9.32 18.98 0.34
CA ASN A 232 -7.87 18.97 0.51
C ASN A 232 -7.33 20.34 0.93
N THR A 233 -7.84 21.43 0.36
CA THR A 233 -7.46 22.80 0.73
C THR A 233 -7.85 23.10 2.18
N ALA A 234 -9.03 22.68 2.64
CA ALA A 234 -9.46 22.86 4.02
C ALA A 234 -8.58 22.08 5.01
N ILE A 235 -8.14 20.87 4.63
CA ILE A 235 -7.20 20.07 5.43
C ILE A 235 -5.83 20.75 5.52
N GLN A 236 -5.33 21.30 4.41
CA GLN A 236 -4.05 22.03 4.39
C GLN A 236 -4.10 23.31 5.22
N LEU A 237 -5.15 24.12 5.10
CA LEU A 237 -5.31 25.35 5.87
C LEU A 237 -5.41 25.08 7.38
N ARG A 238 -6.06 23.98 7.80
CA ARG A 238 -6.08 23.56 9.21
C ARG A 238 -4.71 23.15 9.73
N ARG A 239 -3.85 22.53 8.89
CA ARG A 239 -2.48 22.17 9.27
C ARG A 239 -1.55 23.38 9.40
N LEU A 240 -1.76 24.42 8.58
CA LEU A 240 -0.99 25.66 8.63
C LEU A 240 -1.43 26.62 9.76
N GLY A 241 -2.66 26.50 10.25
CA GLY A 241 -3.21 27.34 11.35
C GLY A 241 -2.89 26.82 12.76
N HIS A 242 -2.15 25.72 12.91
CA HIS A 242 -1.79 25.09 14.19
C HIS A 242 -0.27 24.98 14.38
N GLY A 243 0.51 25.81 13.68
CA GLY A 243 1.95 25.96 13.84
C GLY A 243 2.32 27.23 14.58
#